data_dd0e4b9db973c026f16922df2fb63a8b
#
_entry.id   dd0e4b9db973c026f16922df2fb63a8b
#
_cell.length_a   1.000
_cell.length_b   1.000
_cell.length_c   1.000
_cell.angle_alpha   90.00
_cell.angle_beta   90.00
_cell.angle_gamma   90.00
#
_symmetry.space_group_name_H-M   'P 1'
#
loop_
_entity.id
_entity.type
_entity.pdbx_description
1 polymer ?
#
loop_
_entity_poly.entity_id
_entity_poly.type
_entity_poly.pdbx_seq_one_letter_code
_entity_poly.pdbx_strand_id
1 'polypeptide(L)'
;MIEAILMVHVIFGVGCLLSALWVLVDTLNATAANAWRIKWMSRVTPLCMWLAVLVGGYWYVVFYHADKAIILKGPWPFAHNYFMETKEHFVITLLLLASYLPIAASNNLAANKEAARLVLWVAAMVVVVALMAEGHGAIISAGVKVGLLAKPH
;
A
#
# COMPACT_ATOMS: atom_id res chain seq x y z
N MET A 1 -13.36 -5.39 17.65
CA MET A 1 -13.98 -4.99 16.35
C MET A 1 -13.13 -3.93 15.63
N ILE A 2 -12.72 -2.83 16.26
CA ILE A 2 -11.89 -1.76 15.65
C ILE A 2 -10.55 -2.31 15.15
N GLU A 3 -9.84 -3.09 15.98
CA GLU A 3 -8.56 -3.72 15.60
C GLU A 3 -8.69 -4.67 14.40
N ALA A 4 -9.83 -5.38 14.29
CA ALA A 4 -10.09 -6.26 13.17
C ALA A 4 -10.21 -5.50 11.84
N ILE A 5 -10.84 -4.32 11.83
CA ILE A 5 -10.95 -3.46 10.64
C ILE A 5 -9.56 -2.99 10.22
N LEU A 6 -8.74 -2.53 11.17
CA LEU A 6 -7.36 -2.12 10.90
C LEU A 6 -6.52 -3.29 10.37
N MET A 7 -6.68 -4.49 10.94
CA MET A 7 -5.98 -5.69 10.47
C MET A 7 -6.37 -6.06 9.04
N VAL A 8 -7.66 -5.97 8.69
CA VAL A 8 -8.14 -6.21 7.31
C VAL A 8 -7.53 -5.20 6.33
N HIS A 9 -7.42 -3.91 6.72
CA HIS A 9 -6.72 -2.90 5.93
C HIS A 9 -5.26 -3.29 5.67
N VAL A 10 -4.53 -3.71 6.71
CA VAL A 10 -3.13 -4.15 6.59
C VAL A 10 -3.00 -5.39 5.69
N ILE A 11 -3.88 -6.38 5.84
CA ILE A 11 -3.87 -7.58 5.00
C ILE A 11 -4.01 -7.22 3.51
N PHE A 12 -4.92 -6.33 3.16
CA PHE A 12 -5.07 -5.88 1.77
C PHE A 12 -3.89 -5.02 1.30
N GLY A 13 -3.30 -4.18 2.15
CA GLY A 13 -2.08 -3.44 1.85
C GLY A 13 -0.90 -4.37 1.52
N VAL A 14 -0.67 -5.38 2.37
CA VAL A 14 0.33 -6.43 2.13
C VAL A 14 0.00 -7.25 0.88
N GLY A 15 -1.27 -7.56 0.62
CA GLY A 15 -1.72 -8.22 -0.60
C GLY A 15 -1.39 -7.42 -1.87
N CYS A 16 -1.59 -6.11 -1.84
CA CYS A 16 -1.17 -5.20 -2.91
C CYS A 16 0.35 -5.25 -3.12
N LEU A 17 1.14 -5.14 -2.05
CA LEU A 17 2.60 -5.19 -2.10
C LEU A 17 3.10 -6.52 -2.70
N LEU A 18 2.63 -7.66 -2.19
CA LEU A 18 3.08 -8.98 -2.63
C LEU A 18 2.70 -9.27 -4.07
N SER A 19 1.48 -8.90 -4.49
CA SER A 19 1.06 -9.07 -5.88
C SER A 19 1.84 -8.19 -6.85
N ALA A 20 2.16 -6.94 -6.47
CA ALA A 20 3.02 -6.05 -7.25
C ALA A 20 4.46 -6.57 -7.34
N LEU A 21 5.00 -7.09 -6.22
CA LEU A 21 6.32 -7.73 -6.20
C LEU A 21 6.36 -8.95 -7.13
N TRP A 22 5.30 -9.75 -7.16
CA TRP A 22 5.20 -10.87 -8.09
C TRP A 22 5.22 -10.40 -9.54
N VAL A 23 4.43 -9.37 -9.89
CA VAL A 23 4.47 -8.77 -11.23
C VAL A 23 5.88 -8.28 -11.57
N LEU A 24 6.55 -7.60 -10.64
CA LEU A 24 7.91 -7.10 -10.81
C LEU A 24 8.88 -8.23 -11.15
N VAL A 25 8.91 -9.29 -10.35
CA VAL A 25 9.83 -10.43 -10.50
C VAL A 25 9.56 -11.20 -11.81
N ASP A 26 8.31 -11.52 -12.12
CA ASP A 26 7.96 -12.23 -13.36
C ASP A 26 8.28 -11.38 -14.61
N THR A 27 8.15 -10.05 -14.51
CA THR A 27 8.42 -9.14 -15.64
C THR A 27 9.92 -8.98 -15.95
N LEU A 28 10.82 -9.22 -14.97
CA LEU A 28 12.27 -9.26 -15.21
C LEU A 28 12.65 -10.24 -16.33
N ASN A 29 11.92 -11.32 -16.48
CA ASN A 29 12.07 -12.30 -17.53
C ASN A 29 10.70 -12.67 -18.10
N ALA A 30 10.04 -11.72 -18.78
CA ALA A 30 8.71 -11.92 -19.37
C ALA A 30 8.78 -12.88 -20.56
N THR A 31 8.05 -13.99 -20.47
CA THR A 31 7.95 -15.03 -21.50
C THR A 31 6.48 -15.39 -21.75
N ALA A 32 6.21 -16.13 -22.82
CA ALA A 32 4.86 -16.65 -23.06
C ALA A 32 4.35 -17.54 -21.92
N ALA A 33 5.27 -18.24 -21.23
CA ALA A 33 4.93 -19.17 -20.13
C ALA A 33 4.44 -18.45 -18.87
N ASN A 34 4.96 -17.25 -18.55
CA ASN A 34 4.57 -16.51 -17.36
C ASN A 34 3.65 -15.30 -17.62
N ALA A 35 3.36 -15.01 -18.89
CA ALA A 35 2.53 -13.85 -19.28
C ALA A 35 1.14 -13.85 -18.61
N TRP A 36 0.51 -15.01 -18.44
CA TRP A 36 -0.78 -15.12 -17.79
C TRP A 36 -0.71 -14.74 -16.30
N ARG A 37 0.36 -15.13 -15.59
CA ARG A 37 0.57 -14.81 -14.18
C ARG A 37 0.76 -13.30 -14.00
N ILE A 38 1.58 -12.67 -14.85
CA ILE A 38 1.78 -11.23 -14.86
C ILE A 38 0.44 -10.51 -15.01
N LYS A 39 -0.40 -10.94 -15.98
CA LYS A 39 -1.72 -10.36 -16.21
C LYS A 39 -2.67 -10.56 -15.03
N TRP A 40 -2.66 -11.71 -14.38
CA TRP A 40 -3.51 -11.96 -13.22
C TRP A 40 -3.06 -11.17 -12.00
N MET A 41 -1.78 -11.22 -11.64
CA MET A 41 -1.25 -10.51 -10.49
C MET A 41 -1.36 -8.99 -10.65
N SER A 42 -1.19 -8.47 -11.88
CA SER A 42 -1.42 -7.06 -12.15
C SER A 42 -2.86 -6.60 -11.90
N ARG A 43 -3.86 -7.49 -11.95
CA ARG A 43 -5.27 -7.21 -11.60
C ARG A 43 -5.54 -7.37 -10.10
N VAL A 44 -4.87 -8.32 -9.46
CA VAL A 44 -4.97 -8.52 -8.00
C VAL A 44 -4.43 -7.29 -7.25
N THR A 45 -3.36 -6.67 -7.76
CA THR A 45 -2.73 -5.50 -7.16
C THR A 45 -3.73 -4.34 -6.92
N PRO A 46 -4.44 -3.79 -7.94
CA PRO A 46 -5.41 -2.74 -7.71
C PRO A 46 -6.63 -3.22 -6.92
N LEU A 47 -7.07 -4.46 -7.06
CA LEU A 47 -8.18 -4.99 -6.27
C LEU A 47 -7.84 -4.92 -4.77
N CYS A 48 -6.68 -5.40 -4.38
CA CYS A 48 -6.20 -5.31 -3.01
C CYS A 48 -6.04 -3.83 -2.57
N MET A 49 -5.49 -2.98 -3.44
CA MET A 49 -5.31 -1.56 -3.11
C MET A 49 -6.63 -0.84 -2.87
N TRP A 50 -7.64 -1.04 -3.73
CA TRP A 50 -8.97 -0.44 -3.55
C TRP A 50 -9.63 -0.93 -2.25
N LEU A 51 -9.53 -2.23 -1.93
CA LEU A 51 -10.06 -2.77 -0.67
C LEU A 51 -9.31 -2.19 0.54
N ALA A 52 -7.99 -2.05 0.46
CA ALA A 52 -7.20 -1.38 1.50
C ALA A 52 -7.66 0.07 1.70
N VAL A 53 -7.85 0.83 0.63
CA VAL A 53 -8.30 2.24 0.70
C VAL A 53 -9.71 2.36 1.27
N LEU A 54 -10.64 1.53 0.84
CA LEU A 54 -12.02 1.56 1.35
C LEU A 54 -12.10 1.23 2.85
N VAL A 55 -11.42 0.15 3.26
CA VAL A 55 -11.42 -0.27 4.67
C VAL A 55 -10.62 0.70 5.53
N GLY A 56 -9.43 1.12 5.06
CA GLY A 56 -8.59 2.07 5.77
C GLY A 56 -9.17 3.47 5.84
N GLY A 57 -9.82 3.93 4.76
CA GLY A 57 -10.53 5.21 4.72
C GLY A 57 -11.72 5.24 5.67
N TYR A 58 -12.51 4.14 5.72
CA TYR A 58 -13.57 4.01 6.71
C TYR A 58 -13.03 4.09 8.13
N TRP A 59 -11.96 3.31 8.43
CA TRP A 59 -11.32 3.34 9.74
C TRP A 59 -10.79 4.74 10.09
N TYR A 60 -10.17 5.41 9.13
CA TYR A 60 -9.63 6.77 9.29
C TYR A 60 -10.72 7.77 9.67
N VAL A 61 -11.81 7.80 8.92
CA VAL A 61 -12.89 8.77 9.14
C VAL A 61 -13.63 8.52 10.46
N VAL A 62 -13.84 7.25 10.83
CA VAL A 62 -14.69 6.91 11.98
C VAL A 62 -13.91 6.80 13.29
N PHE A 63 -12.69 6.26 13.27
CA PHE A 63 -11.99 5.87 14.49
C PHE A 63 -10.68 6.62 14.75
N TYR A 64 -9.99 7.09 13.70
CA TYR A 64 -8.64 7.63 13.84
C TYR A 64 -8.55 8.89 14.73
N HIS A 65 -9.61 9.66 14.90
CA HIS A 65 -9.61 10.87 15.73
C HIS A 65 -9.18 10.60 17.18
N ALA A 66 -9.51 9.42 17.73
CA ALA A 66 -9.09 9.03 19.09
C ALA A 66 -7.58 8.76 19.15
N ASP A 67 -7.05 8.02 18.16
CA ASP A 67 -5.62 7.72 18.04
C ASP A 67 -4.80 9.01 17.80
N LYS A 68 -5.29 9.90 16.94
CA LYS A 68 -4.71 11.23 16.71
C LYS A 68 -4.56 12.01 18.01
N ALA A 69 -5.60 12.03 18.84
CA ALA A 69 -5.56 12.74 20.12
C ALA A 69 -4.50 12.16 21.09
N ILE A 70 -4.31 10.84 21.08
CA ILE A 70 -3.27 10.16 21.87
C ILE A 70 -1.88 10.50 21.34
N ILE A 71 -1.66 10.44 20.03
CA ILE A 71 -0.38 10.74 19.38
C ILE A 71 0.04 12.18 19.66
N LEU A 72 -0.87 13.15 19.46
CA LEU A 72 -0.57 14.58 19.60
C LEU A 72 -0.26 15.00 21.02
N LYS A 73 -0.85 14.32 22.03
CA LYS A 73 -0.57 14.56 23.46
C LYS A 73 0.61 13.73 23.97
N GLY A 74 1.07 12.75 23.20
CA GLY A 74 2.14 11.84 23.55
C GLY A 74 3.53 12.37 23.16
N PRO A 75 4.59 11.57 23.42
CA PRO A 75 5.97 11.94 23.09
C PRO A 75 6.29 11.96 21.58
N TRP A 76 5.43 11.37 20.71
CA TRP A 76 5.67 11.22 19.28
C TRP A 76 4.65 11.95 18.40
N PRO A 77 4.44 13.26 18.53
CA PRO A 77 3.48 14.01 17.71
C PRO A 77 3.82 13.97 16.20
N PHE A 78 5.09 13.75 15.84
CA PHE A 78 5.54 13.59 14.45
C PHE A 78 4.91 12.38 13.76
N ALA A 79 4.47 11.35 14.50
CA ALA A 79 3.79 10.19 13.93
C ALA A 79 2.48 10.57 13.22
N HIS A 80 1.80 11.64 13.68
CA HIS A 80 0.68 12.24 12.96
C HIS A 80 1.15 13.36 12.02
N ASN A 81 1.83 14.39 12.55
CA ASN A 81 2.12 15.63 11.83
C ASN A 81 2.98 15.43 10.57
N TYR A 82 3.74 14.34 10.49
CA TYR A 82 4.54 14.00 9.33
C TYR A 82 4.11 12.69 8.67
N PHE A 83 4.11 11.58 9.42
CA PHE A 83 3.91 10.27 8.83
C PHE A 83 2.46 10.04 8.36
N MET A 84 1.45 10.48 9.10
CA MET A 84 0.06 10.35 8.64
C MET A 84 -0.21 11.28 7.47
N GLU A 85 0.15 12.55 7.56
CA GLU A 85 -0.05 13.54 6.49
C GLU A 85 0.64 13.12 5.18
N THR A 86 1.88 12.62 5.27
CA THR A 86 2.62 12.12 4.09
C THR A 86 1.99 10.85 3.53
N LYS A 87 1.51 9.93 4.39
CA LYS A 87 0.86 8.69 3.98
C LYS A 87 -0.39 8.96 3.14
N GLU A 88 -1.17 9.98 3.46
CA GLU A 88 -2.37 10.36 2.69
C GLU A 88 -2.02 10.68 1.23
N HIS A 89 -0.91 11.36 0.98
CA HIS A 89 -0.43 11.65 -0.38
C HIS A 89 0.09 10.39 -1.09
N PHE A 90 0.84 9.54 -0.38
CA PHE A 90 1.34 8.28 -0.95
C PHE A 90 0.21 7.34 -1.35
N VAL A 91 -0.87 7.27 -0.57
CA VAL A 91 -2.02 6.41 -0.86
C VAL A 91 -2.68 6.77 -2.19
N ILE A 92 -2.83 8.06 -2.50
CA ILE A 92 -3.40 8.51 -3.79
C ILE A 92 -2.47 8.10 -4.94
N THR A 93 -1.18 8.36 -4.81
CA THR A 93 -0.18 7.97 -5.82
C THR A 93 -0.16 6.46 -6.03
N LEU A 94 -0.17 5.69 -4.96
CA LEU A 94 -0.18 4.23 -5.00
C LEU A 94 -1.45 3.69 -5.67
N LEU A 95 -2.61 4.27 -5.36
CA LEU A 95 -3.89 3.88 -5.96
C LEU A 95 -3.89 4.08 -7.48
N LEU A 96 -3.35 5.21 -7.96
CA LEU A 96 -3.23 5.52 -9.39
C LEU A 96 -2.27 4.54 -10.08
N LEU A 97 -1.08 4.32 -9.51
CA LEU A 97 -0.07 3.41 -10.05
C LEU A 97 -0.57 1.96 -10.08
N ALA A 98 -1.18 1.50 -8.99
CA ALA A 98 -1.76 0.15 -8.90
C ALA A 98 -2.89 -0.03 -9.93
N SER A 99 -3.76 0.97 -10.11
CA SER A 99 -4.85 0.93 -11.10
C SER A 99 -4.34 0.96 -12.55
N TYR A 100 -3.21 1.61 -12.79
CA TYR A 100 -2.57 1.64 -14.12
C TYR A 100 -1.85 0.34 -14.47
N LEU A 101 -1.35 -0.40 -13.48
CA LEU A 101 -0.55 -1.61 -13.68
C LEU A 101 -1.19 -2.67 -14.61
N PRO A 102 -2.48 -3.05 -14.46
CA PRO A 102 -3.12 -4.01 -15.37
C PRO A 102 -3.28 -3.46 -16.81
N ILE A 103 -3.41 -2.15 -16.97
CA ILE A 103 -3.48 -1.50 -18.29
C ILE A 103 -2.13 -1.66 -19.00
N ALA A 104 -1.05 -1.34 -18.31
CA ALA A 104 0.32 -1.52 -18.84
C ALA A 104 0.60 -3.00 -19.16
N ALA A 105 0.16 -3.94 -18.29
CA ALA A 105 0.37 -5.38 -18.45
C ALA A 105 -0.57 -6.04 -19.49
N SER A 106 -1.48 -5.30 -20.11
CA SER A 106 -2.39 -5.84 -21.13
C SER A 106 -1.69 -6.22 -22.45
N ASN A 107 -0.54 -5.63 -22.72
CA ASN A 107 0.28 -5.86 -23.90
C ASN A 107 0.91 -7.26 -23.94
N ASN A 108 1.38 -7.67 -25.12
CA ASN A 108 2.19 -8.89 -25.25
C ASN A 108 3.63 -8.62 -24.79
N LEU A 109 3.87 -8.82 -23.49
CA LEU A 109 5.16 -8.49 -22.87
C LEU A 109 6.32 -9.37 -23.35
N ALA A 110 6.04 -10.61 -23.80
CA ALA A 110 7.04 -11.51 -24.34
C ALA A 110 7.58 -11.03 -25.70
N ALA A 111 6.75 -10.37 -26.50
CA ALA A 111 7.11 -9.86 -27.80
C ALA A 111 7.51 -8.38 -27.80
N ASN A 112 7.07 -7.60 -26.82
CA ASN A 112 7.26 -6.16 -26.73
C ASN A 112 8.10 -5.77 -25.50
N LYS A 113 9.40 -5.60 -25.73
CA LYS A 113 10.37 -5.26 -24.65
C LYS A 113 10.09 -3.88 -24.02
N GLU A 114 9.58 -2.92 -24.77
CA GLU A 114 9.27 -1.59 -24.22
C GLU A 114 8.05 -1.65 -23.32
N ALA A 115 7.03 -2.42 -23.70
CA ALA A 115 5.89 -2.67 -22.81
C ALA A 115 6.31 -3.43 -21.54
N ALA A 116 7.19 -4.41 -21.64
CA ALA A 116 7.73 -5.11 -20.48
C ALA A 116 8.52 -4.16 -19.56
N ARG A 117 9.34 -3.27 -20.13
CA ARG A 117 10.07 -2.24 -19.37
C ARG A 117 9.13 -1.26 -18.66
N LEU A 118 8.04 -0.85 -19.30
CA LEU A 118 7.03 0.01 -18.68
C LEU A 118 6.39 -0.69 -17.47
N VAL A 119 5.95 -1.96 -17.64
CA VAL A 119 5.37 -2.75 -16.54
C VAL A 119 6.36 -2.91 -15.40
N LEU A 120 7.64 -3.17 -15.70
CA LEU A 120 8.71 -3.30 -14.72
C LEU A 120 8.82 -2.03 -13.84
N TRP A 121 8.88 -0.85 -14.47
CA TRP A 121 8.99 0.41 -13.75
C TRP A 121 7.74 0.72 -12.94
N VAL A 122 6.55 0.53 -13.51
CA VAL A 122 5.29 0.75 -12.79
C VAL A 122 5.19 -0.17 -11.58
N ALA A 123 5.47 -1.48 -11.75
CA ALA A 123 5.46 -2.43 -10.65
C ALA A 123 6.51 -2.09 -9.56
N ALA A 124 7.72 -1.68 -9.97
CA ALA A 124 8.76 -1.24 -9.03
C ALA A 124 8.31 -0.02 -8.22
N MET A 125 7.69 0.97 -8.87
CA MET A 125 7.14 2.15 -8.18
C MET A 125 6.01 1.76 -7.21
N VAL A 126 5.10 0.85 -7.60
CA VAL A 126 4.05 0.33 -6.71
C VAL A 126 4.69 -0.31 -5.48
N VAL A 127 5.70 -1.18 -5.66
CA VAL A 127 6.38 -1.85 -4.54
C VAL A 127 7.04 -0.84 -3.59
N VAL A 128 7.78 0.13 -4.13
CA VAL A 128 8.48 1.14 -3.30
C VAL A 128 7.48 1.99 -2.52
N VAL A 129 6.45 2.51 -3.20
CA VAL A 129 5.45 3.38 -2.54
C VAL A 129 4.60 2.58 -1.54
N ALA A 130 4.28 1.31 -1.83
CA ALA A 130 3.58 0.43 -0.89
C ALA A 130 4.43 0.17 0.37
N LEU A 131 5.73 -0.13 0.24
CA LEU A 131 6.63 -0.28 1.38
C LEU A 131 6.71 0.99 2.23
N MET A 132 6.77 2.16 1.60
CA MET A 132 6.74 3.44 2.32
C MET A 132 5.42 3.62 3.07
N ALA A 133 4.28 3.35 2.44
CA ALA A 133 2.96 3.49 3.06
C ALA A 133 2.77 2.54 4.25
N GLU A 134 3.24 1.29 4.16
CA GLU A 134 3.22 0.31 5.26
C GLU A 134 4.15 0.73 6.39
N GLY A 135 5.37 1.19 6.08
CA GLY A 135 6.32 1.74 7.05
C GLY A 135 5.74 2.94 7.82
N HIS A 136 5.06 3.85 7.13
CA HIS A 136 4.36 4.98 7.77
C HIS A 136 3.26 4.48 8.71
N GLY A 137 2.47 3.48 8.29
CA GLY A 137 1.45 2.86 9.13
C GLY A 137 2.02 2.26 10.42
N ALA A 138 3.17 1.59 10.33
CA ALA A 138 3.86 1.02 11.50
C ALA A 138 4.29 2.11 12.49
N ILE A 139 4.84 3.23 12.00
CA ILE A 139 5.26 4.37 12.85
C ILE A 139 4.05 5.03 13.51
N ILE A 140 2.93 5.20 12.80
CA ILE A 140 1.70 5.76 13.36
C ILE A 140 1.17 4.87 14.48
N SER A 141 1.11 3.55 14.26
CA SER A 141 0.70 2.58 15.28
C SER A 141 1.65 2.57 16.49
N ALA A 142 2.95 2.72 16.28
CA ALA A 142 3.93 2.86 17.36
C ALA A 142 3.70 4.16 18.14
N GLY A 143 3.37 5.27 17.47
CA GLY A 143 3.03 6.55 18.10
C GLY A 143 1.84 6.45 19.06
N VAL A 144 0.80 5.69 18.69
CA VAL A 144 -0.34 5.41 19.59
C VAL A 144 0.12 4.65 20.83
N LYS A 145 0.89 3.56 20.64
CA LYS A 145 1.39 2.74 21.76
C LYS A 145 2.24 3.55 22.72
N VAL A 146 3.17 4.34 22.20
CA VAL A 146 4.04 5.21 23.02
C VAL A 146 3.21 6.26 23.77
N GLY A 147 2.21 6.86 23.11
CA GLY A 147 1.30 7.81 23.75
C GLY A 147 0.46 7.20 24.88
N LEU A 148 0.02 5.96 24.73
CA LEU A 148 -0.71 5.23 25.78
C LEU A 148 0.17 4.90 26.97
N LEU A 149 1.43 4.49 26.75
CA LEU A 149 2.40 4.17 27.81
C LEU A 149 2.87 5.39 28.58
N ALA A 150 2.86 6.57 27.94
CA ALA A 150 3.29 7.82 28.57
C ALA A 150 2.21 8.48 29.44
N LYS A 151 0.96 7.97 29.47
CA LYS A 151 -0.07 8.51 30.37
C LYS A 151 0.29 8.19 31.81
N PRO A 152 0.40 9.19 32.71
CA PRO A 152 0.51 8.92 34.14
C PRO A 152 -0.75 8.19 34.59
N HIS A 153 -0.57 7.13 35.41
CA HIS A 153 -1.64 6.39 36.08
C HIS A 153 -2.34 7.27 37.11
#